data_cd7ebe9331c82aff1ec1a620ee943c33
#
_entry.id   cd7ebe9331c82aff1ec1a620ee943c33
#
_cell.length_a   1.000
_cell.length_b   1.000
_cell.length_c   1.000
_cell.angle_alpha   90.00
_cell.angle_beta   90.00
_cell.angle_gamma   90.00
#
_symmetry.space_group_name_H-M   'P 1'
#
loop_
_entity.id
_entity.type
_entity.pdbx_description
1 polymer ?
#
loop_
_entity_poly.entity_id
_entity_poly.type
_entity_poly.pdbx_seq_one_letter_code
_entity_poly.pdbx_strand_id
1 'polypeptide(L)'
;MLTKHLKTDKVQRLIYGIGLILWIFIWVNDLSFIFNASVFGIYLWQVIIPALLLIGQLIFNNKTLWNILIVYVSLYSLWIIWNIVVTDILIDIQRDYLPRAFWTFEKILNWIIMLTVLGFTNWIIWKIKPIAKIKTK
;
A
#
# COMPACT_ATOMS: atom_id res chain seq x y z
N MET A 1 -25.34 -3.14 -3.27
CA MET A 1 -25.13 -2.18 -4.38
C MET A 1 -23.67 -1.81 -4.60
N LEU A 2 -22.96 -1.43 -3.59
CA LEU A 2 -21.54 -1.03 -3.72
C LEU A 2 -20.65 -2.12 -4.34
N THR A 3 -20.83 -3.37 -3.93
CA THR A 3 -20.08 -4.52 -4.42
C THR A 3 -20.30 -4.83 -5.90
N LYS A 4 -21.46 -4.46 -6.45
CA LYS A 4 -21.79 -4.67 -7.87
C LYS A 4 -21.04 -3.67 -8.77
N HIS A 5 -20.93 -2.42 -8.32
CA HIS A 5 -20.20 -1.38 -9.03
C HIS A 5 -18.69 -1.63 -9.01
N LEU A 6 -18.15 -2.15 -7.90
CA LEU A 6 -16.71 -2.49 -7.78
C LEU A 6 -16.28 -3.62 -8.73
N LYS A 7 -17.21 -4.33 -9.35
CA LYS A 7 -16.92 -5.41 -10.31
C LYS A 7 -16.85 -4.93 -11.76
N THR A 8 -17.14 -3.66 -12.03
CA THR A 8 -17.05 -3.12 -13.39
C THR A 8 -15.61 -2.72 -13.73
N ASP A 9 -15.19 -3.03 -14.95
CA ASP A 9 -13.82 -2.75 -15.43
C ASP A 9 -13.46 -1.27 -15.32
N LYS A 10 -14.39 -0.38 -15.68
CA LYS A 10 -14.18 1.06 -15.59
C LYS A 10 -13.91 1.55 -14.15
N VAL A 11 -14.69 1.06 -13.19
CA VAL A 11 -14.53 1.44 -11.78
C VAL A 11 -13.24 0.89 -11.22
N GLN A 12 -12.87 -0.35 -11.56
CA GLN A 12 -11.62 -0.95 -11.12
C GLN A 12 -10.41 -0.16 -11.64
N ARG A 13 -10.39 0.20 -12.92
CA ARG A 13 -9.32 1.03 -13.49
C ARG A 13 -9.27 2.42 -12.86
N LEU A 14 -10.43 3.01 -12.58
CA LEU A 14 -10.48 4.30 -11.88
C LEU A 14 -9.85 4.22 -10.50
N ILE A 15 -10.14 3.16 -9.74
CA ILE A 15 -9.56 2.93 -8.41
C ILE A 15 -8.04 2.78 -8.50
N TYR A 16 -7.53 2.01 -9.45
CA TYR A 16 -6.07 1.89 -9.66
C TYR A 16 -5.44 3.23 -10.07
N GLY A 17 -6.11 4.01 -10.90
CA GLY A 17 -5.65 5.36 -11.28
C GLY A 17 -5.58 6.30 -10.09
N ILE A 18 -6.61 6.32 -9.25
CA ILE A 18 -6.63 7.13 -8.01
C ILE A 18 -5.51 6.66 -7.06
N GLY A 19 -5.36 5.36 -6.88
CA GLY A 19 -4.29 4.78 -6.07
C GLY A 19 -2.90 5.17 -6.57
N LEU A 20 -2.69 5.17 -7.88
CA LEU A 20 -1.43 5.59 -8.48
C LEU A 20 -1.15 7.09 -8.24
N ILE A 21 -2.15 7.94 -8.42
CA ILE A 21 -2.02 9.39 -8.18
C ILE A 21 -1.66 9.64 -6.71
N LEU A 22 -2.35 9.01 -5.77
CA LEU A 22 -2.06 9.13 -4.35
C LEU A 22 -0.65 8.62 -4.02
N TRP A 23 -0.23 7.52 -4.64
CA TRP A 23 1.09 6.95 -4.47
C TRP A 23 2.20 7.89 -4.94
N ILE A 24 2.04 8.45 -6.14
CA ILE A 24 2.96 9.45 -6.68
C ILE A 24 3.00 10.68 -5.77
N PHE A 25 1.84 11.14 -5.29
CA PHE A 25 1.77 12.31 -4.41
C PHE A 25 2.52 12.09 -3.09
N ILE A 26 2.41 10.89 -2.50
CA ILE A 26 3.12 10.55 -1.27
C ILE A 26 4.65 10.63 -1.48
N TRP A 27 5.12 10.14 -2.62
CA TRP A 27 6.56 10.00 -2.87
C TRP A 27 7.19 11.13 -3.68
N VAL A 28 6.39 12.10 -4.18
CA VAL A 28 6.90 13.21 -5.02
C VAL A 28 7.92 14.08 -4.29
N ASN A 29 7.81 14.20 -2.98
CA ASN A 29 8.71 15.02 -2.17
C ASN A 29 10.05 14.33 -1.89
N ASP A 30 10.18 13.05 -2.18
CA ASP A 30 11.37 12.26 -1.87
C ASP A 30 12.04 11.72 -3.15
N LEU A 31 12.08 12.55 -4.18
CA LEU A 31 12.72 12.20 -5.46
C LEU A 31 14.26 12.13 -5.39
N SER A 32 14.86 12.53 -4.28
CA SER A 32 16.30 12.44 -4.07
C SER A 32 16.87 11.03 -4.21
N PHE A 33 16.03 10.00 -4.02
CA PHE A 33 16.45 8.61 -4.19
C PHE A 33 16.86 8.25 -5.62
N ILE A 34 16.32 8.95 -6.63
CA ILE A 34 16.66 8.71 -8.04
C ILE A 34 18.13 9.02 -8.30
N PHE A 35 18.67 9.99 -7.60
CA PHE A 35 20.05 10.48 -7.77
C PHE A 35 21.05 9.81 -6.85
N ASN A 36 20.59 8.98 -5.91
CA ASN A 36 21.45 8.32 -4.93
C ASN A 36 21.47 6.80 -5.15
N ALA A 37 22.48 6.32 -5.84
CA ALA A 37 22.62 4.91 -6.21
C ALA A 37 22.63 3.94 -5.01
N SER A 38 23.13 4.38 -3.84
CA SER A 38 23.19 3.53 -2.64
C SER A 38 21.80 3.24 -2.04
N VAL A 39 20.82 4.10 -2.30
CA VAL A 39 19.47 4.00 -1.78
C VAL A 39 18.49 3.47 -2.84
N PHE A 40 18.88 3.48 -4.10
CA PHE A 40 18.03 3.10 -5.22
C PHE A 40 17.43 1.69 -5.08
N GLY A 41 18.22 0.72 -4.62
CA GLY A 41 17.75 -0.65 -4.43
C GLY A 41 16.62 -0.78 -3.41
N ILE A 42 16.64 0.03 -2.37
CA ILE A 42 15.57 0.07 -1.36
C ILE A 42 14.30 0.67 -1.95
N TYR A 43 14.42 1.79 -2.64
CA TYR A 43 13.27 2.47 -3.25
C TYR A 43 12.70 1.70 -4.44
N LEU A 44 13.49 0.85 -5.09
CA LEU A 44 13.01 0.02 -6.18
C LEU A 44 11.81 -0.82 -5.73
N TRP A 45 11.93 -1.58 -4.66
CA TRP A 45 10.84 -2.42 -4.18
C TRP A 45 9.79 -1.66 -3.39
N GLN A 46 10.14 -0.56 -2.74
CA GLN A 46 9.20 0.22 -1.93
C GLN A 46 8.32 1.18 -2.73
N VAL A 47 8.84 1.73 -3.79
CA VAL A 47 8.17 2.80 -4.56
C VAL A 47 7.88 2.40 -6.00
N ILE A 48 8.88 1.90 -6.70
CA ILE A 48 8.82 1.68 -8.15
C ILE A 48 7.98 0.45 -8.49
N ILE A 49 8.20 -0.67 -7.84
CA ILE A 49 7.43 -1.91 -8.09
C ILE A 49 5.94 -1.73 -7.81
N PRO A 50 5.50 -1.14 -6.68
CA PRO A 50 4.08 -0.86 -6.48
C PRO A 50 3.48 0.05 -7.55
N ALA A 51 4.21 1.08 -7.98
CA ALA A 51 3.76 1.97 -9.04
C ALA A 51 3.60 1.22 -10.38
N LEU A 52 4.55 0.37 -10.74
CA LEU A 52 4.48 -0.45 -11.95
C LEU A 52 3.31 -1.45 -11.91
N LEU A 53 3.04 -2.04 -10.77
CA LEU A 53 1.88 -2.95 -10.59
C LEU A 53 0.56 -2.20 -10.76
N LEU A 54 0.44 -0.98 -10.21
CA LEU A 54 -0.74 -0.15 -10.37
C LEU A 54 -0.93 0.29 -11.83
N ILE A 55 0.15 0.67 -12.51
CA ILE A 55 0.12 1.02 -13.94
C ILE A 55 -0.29 -0.21 -14.78
N GLY A 56 0.29 -1.36 -14.51
CA GLY A 56 -0.07 -2.61 -15.19
C GLY A 56 -1.54 -2.95 -15.04
N GLN A 57 -2.09 -2.83 -13.84
CA GLN A 57 -3.51 -3.04 -13.59
C GLN A 57 -4.39 -1.98 -14.26
N LEU A 58 -3.96 -0.74 -14.27
CA LEU A 58 -4.68 0.34 -14.95
C LEU A 58 -4.83 0.06 -16.45
N ILE A 59 -3.79 -0.48 -17.09
CA ILE A 59 -3.77 -0.77 -18.52
C ILE A 59 -4.46 -2.08 -18.85
N PHE A 60 -4.11 -3.16 -18.14
CA PHE A 60 -4.52 -4.53 -18.50
C PHE A 60 -5.69 -5.05 -17.67
N ASN A 61 -5.84 -4.61 -16.42
CA ASN A 61 -6.82 -5.12 -15.46
C ASN A 61 -6.92 -6.67 -15.49
N ASN A 62 -5.79 -7.33 -15.27
CA ASN A 62 -5.64 -8.77 -15.42
C ASN A 62 -5.66 -9.47 -14.04
N LYS A 63 -6.25 -10.66 -13.98
CA LYS A 63 -6.29 -11.49 -12.78
C LYS A 63 -4.89 -11.89 -12.28
N THR A 64 -3.96 -12.18 -13.19
CA THR A 64 -2.58 -12.54 -12.82
C THR A 64 -1.87 -11.38 -12.14
N LEU A 65 -1.95 -10.19 -12.72
CA LEU A 65 -1.39 -8.98 -12.12
C LEU A 65 -2.08 -8.64 -10.80
N TRP A 66 -3.40 -8.87 -10.70
CA TRP A 66 -4.13 -8.69 -9.46
C TRP A 66 -3.64 -9.61 -8.34
N ASN A 67 -3.38 -10.88 -8.66
CA ASN A 67 -2.81 -11.83 -7.69
C ASN A 67 -1.44 -11.37 -7.18
N ILE A 68 -0.58 -10.90 -8.09
CA ILE A 68 0.74 -10.35 -7.74
C ILE A 68 0.58 -9.11 -6.86
N LEU A 69 -0.31 -8.22 -7.25
CA LEU A 69 -0.56 -6.97 -6.52
C LEU A 69 -1.08 -7.23 -5.10
N ILE A 70 -2.04 -8.15 -4.93
CA ILE A 70 -2.60 -8.42 -3.61
C ILE A 70 -1.58 -9.05 -2.66
N VAL A 71 -0.76 -9.97 -3.16
CA VAL A 71 0.34 -10.55 -2.38
C VAL A 71 1.36 -9.46 -2.00
N TYR A 72 1.72 -8.63 -2.97
CA TYR A 72 2.69 -7.55 -2.75
C TYR A 72 2.18 -6.53 -1.72
N VAL A 73 0.94 -6.09 -1.84
CA VAL A 73 0.33 -5.13 -0.90
C VAL A 73 0.19 -5.73 0.50
N SER A 74 -0.17 -7.00 0.60
CA SER A 74 -0.26 -7.69 1.89
C SER A 74 1.10 -7.78 2.59
N LEU A 75 2.15 -8.18 1.87
CA LEU A 75 3.50 -8.25 2.41
C LEU A 75 4.05 -6.87 2.76
N TYR A 76 3.76 -5.87 1.93
CA TYR A 76 4.16 -4.49 2.17
C TYR A 76 3.49 -3.93 3.43
N SER A 77 2.21 -4.21 3.62
CA SER A 77 1.46 -3.81 4.82
C SER A 77 2.04 -4.46 6.09
N LEU A 78 2.36 -5.75 6.03
CA LEU A 78 3.02 -6.45 7.14
C LEU A 78 4.39 -5.86 7.44
N TRP A 79 5.15 -5.51 6.42
CA TRP A 79 6.45 -4.86 6.59
C TRP A 79 6.33 -3.48 7.25
N ILE A 80 5.34 -2.68 6.86
CA ILE A 80 5.07 -1.37 7.51
C ILE A 80 4.73 -1.58 8.99
N ILE A 81 3.80 -2.49 9.28
CA ILE A 81 3.39 -2.78 10.66
C ILE A 81 4.60 -3.23 11.48
N TRP A 82 5.39 -4.15 10.94
CA TRP A 82 6.60 -4.64 11.61
C TRP A 82 7.60 -3.52 11.92
N ASN A 83 7.89 -2.67 10.93
CA ASN A 83 8.82 -1.55 11.14
C ASN A 83 8.32 -0.58 12.21
N ILE A 84 7.04 -0.24 12.20
CA ILE A 84 6.47 0.67 13.20
C ILE A 84 6.47 0.02 14.57
N VAL A 85 6.06 -1.23 14.69
CA VAL A 85 6.10 -1.98 15.96
C VAL A 85 7.52 -2.06 16.50
N VAL A 86 8.49 -2.42 15.66
CA VAL A 86 9.90 -2.50 16.06
C VAL A 86 10.43 -1.13 16.49
N THR A 87 10.17 -0.10 15.69
CA THR A 87 10.64 1.26 15.99
C THR A 87 10.02 1.81 17.26
N ASP A 88 8.71 1.72 17.39
CA ASP A 88 8.00 2.34 18.51
C ASP A 88 8.11 1.54 19.80
N ILE A 89 8.15 0.22 19.74
CA ILE A 89 8.16 -0.62 20.92
C ILE A 89 9.59 -0.97 21.36
N LEU A 90 10.39 -1.55 20.46
CA LEU A 90 11.70 -2.06 20.84
C LEU A 90 12.72 -0.94 21.07
N ILE A 91 12.72 0.10 20.24
CA ILE A 91 13.67 1.21 20.38
C ILE A 91 13.33 2.06 21.61
N ASP A 92 12.06 2.34 21.83
CA ASP A 92 11.64 3.15 23.01
C ASP A 92 11.88 2.40 24.32
N ILE A 93 11.67 1.09 24.36
CA ILE A 93 12.00 0.26 25.54
C ILE A 93 13.51 0.28 25.81
N GLN A 94 14.35 0.19 24.78
CA GLN A 94 15.80 0.22 24.94
C GLN A 94 16.35 1.58 25.38
N ARG A 95 15.60 2.67 25.21
CA ARG A 95 16.01 4.03 25.58
C ARG A 95 15.58 4.43 26.98
N ASP A 96 15.09 3.52 27.80
CA ASP A 96 14.63 3.78 29.17
C ASP A 96 13.56 4.88 29.28
N TYR A 97 12.74 5.03 28.23
CA TYR A 97 11.59 5.92 28.31
C TYR A 97 10.60 5.39 29.34
N LEU A 98 10.19 6.26 30.27
CA LEU A 98 9.17 5.94 31.25
C LEU A 98 7.91 5.44 30.56
N PRO A 99 7.26 4.36 31.06
CA PRO A 99 6.05 3.79 30.46
C PRO A 99 4.94 4.79 30.17
N ARG A 100 4.91 5.90 30.92
CA ARG A 100 3.94 6.98 30.74
C ARG A 100 4.14 7.80 29.48
N ALA A 101 5.37 7.88 28.94
CA ALA A 101 5.67 8.59 27.70
C ALA A 101 5.44 7.72 26.44
N PHE A 102 5.30 6.41 26.61
CA PHE A 102 5.13 5.47 25.50
C PHE A 102 3.76 5.60 24.84
N TRP A 103 2.68 5.72 25.61
CA TRP A 103 1.31 5.78 25.11
C TRP A 103 0.78 7.23 25.09
N THR A 104 1.37 8.07 24.27
CA THR A 104 0.83 9.41 24.01
C THR A 104 -0.41 9.31 23.13
N PHE A 105 -1.36 10.23 23.29
CA PHE A 105 -2.55 10.33 22.44
C PHE A 105 -2.18 10.40 20.96
N GLU A 106 -1.16 11.18 20.62
CA GLU A 106 -0.65 11.35 19.27
C GLU A 106 -0.17 10.02 18.65
N LYS A 107 0.55 9.21 19.40
CA LYS A 107 1.07 7.91 18.98
C LYS A 107 -0.06 6.91 18.73
N ILE A 108 -1.04 6.85 19.63
CA ILE A 108 -2.23 5.99 19.49
C ILE A 108 -3.03 6.41 18.25
N LEU A 109 -3.24 7.71 18.06
CA LEU A 109 -3.95 8.26 16.91
C LEU A 109 -3.26 7.89 15.59
N ASN A 110 -1.93 8.04 15.52
CA ASN A 110 -1.14 7.65 14.35
C ASN A 110 -1.25 6.16 14.04
N TRP A 111 -1.24 5.31 15.05
CA TRP A 111 -1.44 3.87 14.88
C TRP A 111 -2.82 3.53 14.34
N ILE A 112 -3.86 4.15 14.87
CA ILE A 112 -5.25 3.96 14.42
C ILE A 112 -5.39 4.39 12.97
N ILE A 113 -4.88 5.57 12.59
CA ILE A 113 -4.92 6.09 11.22
C ILE A 113 -4.19 5.13 10.28
N MET A 114 -2.98 4.71 10.62
CA MET A 114 -2.19 3.79 9.82
C MET A 114 -2.90 2.45 9.59
N LEU A 115 -3.40 1.83 10.67
CA LEU A 115 -4.11 0.54 10.57
C LEU A 115 -5.39 0.67 9.76
N THR A 116 -6.11 1.79 9.89
CA THR A 116 -7.32 2.06 9.10
C THR A 116 -6.98 2.19 7.62
N VAL A 117 -5.95 2.96 7.27
CA VAL A 117 -5.52 3.13 5.88
C VAL A 117 -5.06 1.81 5.27
N LEU A 118 -4.23 1.04 5.98
CA LEU A 118 -3.76 -0.26 5.50
C LEU A 118 -4.90 -1.27 5.35
N GLY A 119 -5.79 -1.32 6.32
CA GLY A 119 -6.97 -2.20 6.29
C GLY A 119 -7.90 -1.85 5.14
N PHE A 120 -8.18 -0.58 4.93
CA PHE A 120 -9.01 -0.09 3.82
C PHE A 120 -8.39 -0.41 2.47
N THR A 121 -7.08 -0.17 2.31
CA THR A 121 -6.35 -0.46 1.07
C THR A 121 -6.40 -1.94 0.72
N ASN A 122 -6.11 -2.81 1.69
CA ASN A 122 -6.19 -4.26 1.49
C ASN A 122 -7.61 -4.71 1.17
N TRP A 123 -8.61 -4.16 1.87
CA TRP A 123 -10.01 -4.49 1.63
C TRP A 123 -10.46 -4.10 0.22
N ILE A 124 -10.14 -2.87 -0.23
CA ILE A 124 -10.57 -2.40 -1.55
C ILE A 124 -9.90 -3.20 -2.68
N ILE A 125 -8.59 -3.49 -2.56
CA ILE A 125 -7.87 -4.30 -3.53
C ILE A 125 -8.46 -5.71 -3.61
N TRP A 126 -8.81 -6.30 -2.49
CA TRP A 126 -9.48 -7.60 -2.44
C TRP A 126 -10.84 -7.57 -3.16
N LYS A 127 -11.61 -6.50 -2.99
CA LYS A 127 -12.95 -6.35 -3.59
C LYS A 127 -12.92 -6.09 -5.10
N ILE A 128 -11.88 -5.48 -5.62
CA ILE A 128 -11.75 -5.16 -7.05
C ILE A 128 -11.10 -6.28 -7.87
N LYS A 129 -11.25 -7.52 -7.44
CA LYS A 129 -10.79 -8.68 -8.19
C LYS A 129 -11.37 -8.67 -9.62
N PRO A 130 -10.52 -8.73 -10.66
CA PRO A 130 -11.00 -8.75 -12.04
C PRO A 130 -11.85 -9.98 -12.31
N ILE A 131 -12.96 -9.78 -13.02
CA ILE A 131 -13.80 -10.89 -13.48
C ILE A 131 -13.15 -11.50 -14.73
N ALA A 132 -13.03 -12.83 -14.77
CA ALA A 132 -12.58 -13.52 -15.94
C ALA A 132 -13.50 -13.17 -17.12
N LYS A 133 -12.94 -12.57 -18.19
CA LYS A 133 -13.68 -12.33 -19.41
C LYS A 133 -14.07 -13.67 -19.98
N ILE A 134 -15.38 -13.96 -20.02
CA ILE A 134 -15.89 -15.12 -20.73
C ILE A 134 -15.53 -14.90 -22.19
N LYS A 135 -14.63 -15.75 -22.72
CA LYS A 135 -14.37 -15.76 -24.17
C LYS A 135 -15.62 -16.28 -24.86
N THR A 136 -16.48 -15.39 -25.27
CA THR A 136 -17.54 -15.74 -26.22
C THR A 136 -16.85 -16.06 -27.54
N LYS A 137 -16.95 -17.33 -27.91
CA LYS A 137 -16.58 -17.74 -29.25
C LYS A 137 -17.56 -17.19 -30.28
#